data_fd1f057830db927fec94eee0d2c8a362
#
_entry.id   fd1f057830db927fec94eee0d2c8a362
#
_cell.length_a   1.000
_cell.length_b   1.000
_cell.length_c   1.000
_cell.angle_alpha   90.00
_cell.angle_beta   90.00
_cell.angle_gamma   90.00
#
_symmetry.space_group_name_H-M   'P 1'
#
loop_
_entity.id
_entity.type
_entity.pdbx_description
1 polymer ?
#
loop_
_entity_poly.entity_id
_entity_poly.type
_entity_poly.pdbx_seq_one_letter_code
_entity_poly.pdbx_strand_id
1 'polypeptide(L)'
;NDNLEQQATVLVNRYLSVITETVAFSEIIDFVNGFAFQSRTYLPAGQYRIITIKNVQDGKIDSTGASCIDCLPQRMKTNCILQIGDVLLSLTGNVGRVGIVCENNLLLNQRVAKFVPHRKELLPFLYFIFRHPSIKTQMESIAKGTAQLNLSPIETLNLSVPFEKTKALELSKVLSPIYQFIISNNQQNILLSSLRDELLPKLMSGEIDISDIKI
;
A
#
# COMPACT_ATOMS: atom_id res chain seq x y z
N ASN A 1 -3.11 12.79 7.38
CA ASN A 1 -3.36 11.37 7.76
C ASN A 1 -2.78 11.01 9.13
N ASP A 2 -1.75 11.73 9.61
CA ASP A 2 -1.01 11.37 10.83
C ASP A 2 -1.91 11.20 12.06
N ASN A 3 -2.88 12.10 12.26
CA ASN A 3 -3.84 11.98 13.38
C ASN A 3 -4.71 10.69 13.25
N LEU A 4 -5.18 10.36 12.06
CA LEU A 4 -5.97 9.14 11.81
C LEU A 4 -5.13 7.88 12.08
N GLU A 5 -3.88 7.88 11.67
CA GLU A 5 -2.96 6.78 11.92
C GLU A 5 -2.61 6.63 13.41
N GLN A 6 -2.44 7.74 14.12
CA GLN A 6 -2.25 7.72 15.57
C GLN A 6 -3.46 7.14 16.31
N GLN A 7 -4.68 7.54 15.95
CA GLN A 7 -5.90 6.97 16.51
C GLN A 7 -5.99 5.46 16.26
N ALA A 8 -5.72 5.01 15.03
CA ALA A 8 -5.69 3.59 14.70
C ALA A 8 -4.63 2.83 15.50
N THR A 9 -3.44 3.43 15.67
CA THR A 9 -2.34 2.83 16.45
C THR A 9 -2.73 2.60 17.91
N VAL A 10 -3.42 3.55 18.54
CA VAL A 10 -3.91 3.39 19.93
C VAL A 10 -4.88 2.20 20.03
N LEU A 11 -5.81 2.06 19.08
CA LEU A 11 -6.76 0.95 19.04
C LEU A 11 -6.06 -0.40 18.83
N VAL A 12 -5.09 -0.46 17.93
CA VAL A 12 -4.28 -1.64 17.66
C VAL A 12 -3.45 -2.03 18.88
N ASN A 13 -2.78 -1.07 19.53
CA ASN A 13 -2.01 -1.31 20.75
C ASN A 13 -2.88 -1.93 21.86
N ARG A 14 -4.10 -1.39 22.06
CA ARG A 14 -5.05 -1.92 23.02
C ARG A 14 -5.45 -3.36 22.66
N TYR A 15 -5.70 -3.66 21.39
CA TYR A 15 -6.01 -5.00 20.94
C TYR A 15 -4.85 -5.96 21.23
N LEU A 16 -3.63 -5.60 20.81
CA LEU A 16 -2.45 -6.44 21.00
C LEU A 16 -2.11 -6.68 22.48
N SER A 17 -2.46 -5.75 23.39
CA SER A 17 -2.21 -5.92 24.82
C SER A 17 -3.19 -6.89 25.52
N VAL A 18 -4.34 -7.18 24.90
CA VAL A 18 -5.40 -8.01 25.51
C VAL A 18 -5.45 -9.42 24.89
N ILE A 19 -5.01 -9.55 23.62
CA ILE A 19 -5.07 -10.84 22.92
C ILE A 19 -3.78 -11.63 23.20
N THR A 20 -3.93 -12.81 23.78
CA THR A 20 -2.82 -13.72 24.08
C THR A 20 -2.71 -14.89 23.11
N GLU A 21 -3.81 -15.26 22.45
CA GLU A 21 -3.82 -16.27 21.41
C GLU A 21 -3.12 -15.76 20.17
N THR A 22 -2.30 -16.61 19.55
CA THR A 22 -1.57 -16.25 18.32
C THR A 22 -1.86 -17.24 17.22
N VAL A 23 -1.92 -16.74 15.98
CA VAL A 23 -2.03 -17.57 14.78
C VAL A 23 -0.93 -17.16 13.80
N ALA A 24 -0.60 -18.01 12.85
CA ALA A 24 0.25 -17.62 11.73
C ALA A 24 -0.54 -16.68 10.77
N PHE A 25 0.13 -15.71 10.14
CA PHE A 25 -0.55 -14.88 9.14
C PHE A 25 -1.18 -15.71 8.03
N SER A 26 -0.57 -16.86 7.65
CA SER A 26 -1.12 -17.78 6.65
C SER A 26 -2.52 -18.33 6.98
N GLU A 27 -3.00 -18.21 8.22
CA GLU A 27 -4.36 -18.62 8.59
C GLU A 27 -5.42 -17.54 8.30
N ILE A 28 -4.99 -16.30 8.05
CA ILE A 28 -5.90 -15.15 7.90
C ILE A 28 -5.71 -14.35 6.60
N ILE A 29 -4.56 -14.53 5.92
CA ILE A 29 -4.22 -13.80 4.70
C ILE A 29 -3.36 -14.65 3.77
N ASP A 30 -3.51 -14.43 2.46
CA ASP A 30 -2.59 -14.85 1.41
C ASP A 30 -1.92 -13.63 0.78
N PHE A 31 -0.80 -13.87 0.06
CA PHE A 31 -0.14 -12.88 -0.77
C PHE A 31 -0.24 -13.24 -2.26
N VAL A 32 -0.59 -12.27 -3.08
CA VAL A 32 -0.42 -12.34 -4.52
C VAL A 32 0.88 -11.64 -4.89
N ASN A 33 1.81 -12.40 -5.48
CA ASN A 33 3.02 -11.84 -6.05
C ASN A 33 2.75 -11.22 -7.42
N GLY A 34 3.42 -10.10 -7.72
CA GLY A 34 3.24 -9.40 -8.96
C GLY A 34 3.93 -10.06 -10.16
N PHE A 35 3.72 -9.47 -11.33
CA PHE A 35 4.25 -9.94 -12.60
C PHE A 35 5.67 -9.40 -12.86
N ALA A 36 6.50 -10.22 -13.52
CA ALA A 36 7.85 -9.85 -13.94
C ALA A 36 7.81 -9.09 -15.26
N PHE A 37 7.65 -7.77 -15.21
CA PHE A 37 7.67 -6.93 -16.40
C PHE A 37 9.07 -6.84 -17.00
N GLN A 38 9.16 -6.77 -18.33
CA GLN A 38 10.42 -6.63 -19.05
C GLN A 38 10.73 -5.16 -19.27
N SER A 39 11.87 -4.68 -18.80
CA SER A 39 12.25 -3.26 -18.88
C SER A 39 12.27 -2.70 -20.31
N ARG A 40 12.50 -3.55 -21.32
CA ARG A 40 12.44 -3.15 -22.74
C ARG A 40 11.05 -2.69 -23.21
N THR A 41 9.99 -3.01 -22.46
CA THR A 41 8.61 -2.60 -22.77
C THR A 41 8.19 -1.34 -22.02
N TYR A 42 9.09 -0.75 -21.23
CA TYR A 42 8.77 0.42 -20.42
C TYR A 42 8.74 1.67 -21.28
N LEU A 43 7.74 2.49 -21.02
CA LEU A 43 7.49 3.80 -21.62
C LEU A 43 7.61 4.90 -20.55
N PRO A 44 8.00 6.13 -20.92
CA PRO A 44 7.99 7.26 -19.99
C PRO A 44 6.57 7.69 -19.60
N ALA A 45 5.59 7.47 -20.48
CA ALA A 45 4.16 7.68 -20.25
C ALA A 45 3.37 6.57 -20.93
N GLY A 46 2.19 6.20 -20.38
CA GLY A 46 1.36 5.14 -20.93
C GLY A 46 0.10 4.92 -20.08
N GLN A 47 -0.77 4.02 -20.53
CA GLN A 47 -2.05 3.75 -19.90
C GLN A 47 -1.93 3.17 -18.49
N TYR A 48 -0.93 2.31 -18.26
CA TYR A 48 -0.73 1.60 -16.99
C TYR A 48 0.61 1.95 -16.38
N ARG A 49 0.65 2.14 -15.05
CA ARG A 49 1.88 2.37 -14.26
C ARG A 49 2.26 1.11 -13.49
N ILE A 50 3.54 0.74 -13.54
CA ILE A 50 4.07 -0.45 -12.87
C ILE A 50 4.56 -0.09 -11.47
N ILE A 51 3.92 -0.63 -10.45
CA ILE A 51 4.26 -0.39 -9.05
C ILE A 51 5.36 -1.35 -8.61
N THR A 52 6.53 -0.79 -8.38
CA THR A 52 7.73 -1.47 -7.88
C THR A 52 7.94 -1.16 -6.40
N ILE A 53 8.98 -1.75 -5.81
CA ILE A 53 9.37 -1.50 -4.42
C ILE A 53 9.66 -0.02 -4.11
N LYS A 54 10.08 0.78 -5.11
CA LYS A 54 10.35 2.21 -4.94
C LYS A 54 9.06 3.00 -4.71
N ASN A 55 7.96 2.52 -5.26
CA ASN A 55 6.65 3.16 -5.21
C ASN A 55 5.89 2.84 -3.92
N VAL A 56 6.26 1.74 -3.22
CA VAL A 56 5.65 1.37 -1.94
C VAL A 56 6.29 2.20 -0.83
N GLN A 57 5.54 3.16 -0.31
CA GLN A 57 5.92 3.97 0.84
C GLN A 57 5.10 3.54 2.05
N ASP A 58 5.51 3.96 3.24
CA ASP A 58 4.75 3.66 4.46
C ASP A 58 3.42 4.45 4.41
N GLY A 59 2.30 3.74 4.38
CA GLY A 59 0.95 4.29 4.36
C GLY A 59 0.38 4.60 2.96
N LYS A 60 1.18 4.71 1.90
CA LYS A 60 0.70 5.06 0.55
C LYS A 60 1.50 4.40 -0.57
N ILE A 61 0.90 4.34 -1.74
CA ILE A 61 1.61 4.05 -2.99
C ILE A 61 1.87 5.38 -3.69
N ASP A 62 3.14 5.66 -4.01
CA ASP A 62 3.54 6.82 -4.78
C ASP A 62 3.88 6.36 -6.21
N SER A 63 2.98 6.63 -7.14
CA SER A 63 3.15 6.24 -8.54
C SER A 63 3.98 7.24 -9.36
N THR A 64 4.45 8.33 -8.75
CA THR A 64 5.26 9.36 -9.41
C THR A 64 6.55 8.74 -9.95
N GLY A 65 6.83 8.96 -11.23
CA GLY A 65 8.00 8.41 -11.91
C GLY A 65 7.99 6.88 -12.10
N ALA A 66 6.84 6.23 -11.89
CA ALA A 66 6.69 4.81 -12.21
C ALA A 66 6.82 4.59 -13.73
N SER A 67 7.47 3.51 -14.13
CA SER A 67 7.50 3.08 -15.53
C SER A 67 6.10 2.71 -16.01
N CYS A 68 5.79 3.05 -17.26
CA CYS A 68 4.48 2.82 -17.86
C CYS A 68 4.52 1.74 -18.94
N ILE A 69 3.35 1.21 -19.27
CA ILE A 69 3.08 0.41 -20.48
C ILE A 69 1.67 0.74 -21.00
N ASP A 70 1.43 0.51 -22.30
CA ASP A 70 0.11 0.74 -22.91
C ASP A 70 -0.75 -0.53 -22.97
N CYS A 71 -0.12 -1.69 -23.05
CA CYS A 71 -0.83 -2.95 -23.20
C CYS A 71 -0.48 -3.94 -22.09
N LEU A 72 -1.49 -4.66 -21.60
CA LEU A 72 -1.28 -5.71 -20.60
C LEU A 72 -0.56 -6.92 -21.24
N PRO A 73 0.50 -7.46 -20.62
CA PRO A 73 1.17 -8.65 -21.10
C PRO A 73 0.21 -9.86 -21.11
N GLN A 74 0.17 -10.61 -22.20
CA GLN A 74 -0.74 -11.76 -22.37
C GLN A 74 -0.67 -12.81 -21.25
N ARG A 75 0.52 -12.99 -20.64
CA ARG A 75 0.74 -13.95 -19.55
C ARG A 75 0.48 -13.38 -18.16
N MET A 76 0.14 -12.10 -18.06
CA MET A 76 -0.14 -11.47 -16.78
C MET A 76 -1.52 -11.91 -16.27
N LYS A 77 -1.57 -12.33 -15.02
CA LYS A 77 -2.85 -12.66 -14.36
C LYS A 77 -3.61 -11.37 -14.01
N THR A 78 -4.92 -11.41 -14.07
CA THR A 78 -5.79 -10.27 -13.76
C THR A 78 -5.65 -9.76 -12.32
N ASN A 79 -5.25 -10.63 -11.38
CA ASN A 79 -5.00 -10.25 -9.99
C ASN A 79 -3.78 -9.32 -9.80
N CYS A 80 -2.94 -9.15 -10.85
CA CYS A 80 -1.87 -8.15 -10.87
C CYS A 80 -2.36 -6.74 -11.26
N ILE A 81 -3.61 -6.58 -11.72
CA ILE A 81 -4.24 -5.27 -11.89
C ILE A 81 -4.71 -4.81 -10.52
N LEU A 82 -4.18 -3.68 -10.07
CA LEU A 82 -4.46 -3.15 -8.74
C LEU A 82 -5.77 -2.35 -8.74
N GLN A 83 -6.49 -2.45 -7.63
CA GLN A 83 -7.73 -1.72 -7.38
C GLN A 83 -7.52 -0.72 -6.23
N ILE A 84 -8.28 0.37 -6.23
CA ILE A 84 -8.29 1.31 -5.10
C ILE A 84 -8.67 0.55 -3.82
N GLY A 85 -7.90 0.76 -2.77
CA GLY A 85 -8.03 0.05 -1.51
C GLY A 85 -7.22 -1.26 -1.42
N ASP A 86 -6.55 -1.72 -2.49
CA ASP A 86 -5.58 -2.82 -2.36
C ASP A 86 -4.43 -2.41 -1.44
N VAL A 87 -3.96 -3.33 -0.60
CA VAL A 87 -2.81 -3.15 0.29
C VAL A 87 -1.61 -3.89 -0.27
N LEU A 88 -0.48 -3.20 -0.35
CA LEU A 88 0.76 -3.73 -0.91
C LEU A 88 1.87 -3.77 0.14
N LEU A 89 2.71 -4.81 0.06
CA LEU A 89 3.89 -5.03 0.89
C LEU A 89 5.15 -5.03 0.02
N SER A 90 6.15 -4.24 0.39
CA SER A 90 7.48 -4.26 -0.24
C SER A 90 8.29 -5.46 0.27
N LEU A 91 8.74 -6.30 -0.67
CA LEU A 91 9.47 -7.54 -0.38
C LEU A 91 10.99 -7.38 -0.49
N THR A 92 11.50 -6.26 -1.02
CA THR A 92 12.92 -6.09 -1.30
C THR A 92 13.36 -4.65 -1.05
N GLY A 93 14.58 -4.45 -0.61
CA GLY A 93 15.16 -3.14 -0.30
C GLY A 93 14.62 -2.60 1.03
N ASN A 94 13.70 -1.66 0.99
CA ASN A 94 12.96 -1.22 2.18
C ASN A 94 11.86 -2.23 2.50
N VAL A 95 12.24 -3.38 3.03
CA VAL A 95 11.32 -4.48 3.34
C VAL A 95 10.29 -4.07 4.41
N GLY A 96 9.12 -4.67 4.34
CA GLY A 96 8.07 -4.43 5.34
C GLY A 96 7.33 -3.10 5.21
N ARG A 97 7.59 -2.27 4.18
CA ARG A 97 6.74 -1.11 3.90
C ARG A 97 5.39 -1.56 3.38
N VAL A 98 4.34 -1.00 3.95
CA VAL A 98 2.95 -1.30 3.60
C VAL A 98 2.26 -0.02 3.12
N GLY A 99 1.71 -0.05 1.92
CA GLY A 99 1.00 1.09 1.33
C GLY A 99 -0.36 0.71 0.76
N ILE A 100 -1.27 1.69 0.71
CA ILE A 100 -2.60 1.56 0.12
C ILE A 100 -2.59 2.11 -1.31
N VAL A 101 -3.22 1.39 -2.22
CA VAL A 101 -3.49 1.84 -3.59
C VAL A 101 -4.63 2.87 -3.57
N CYS A 102 -4.35 4.07 -4.11
CA CYS A 102 -5.33 5.16 -4.18
C CYS A 102 -5.59 5.66 -5.61
N GLU A 103 -5.00 5.02 -6.61
CA GLU A 103 -5.13 5.35 -8.02
C GLU A 103 -5.56 4.13 -8.84
N ASN A 104 -6.13 4.40 -10.02
CA ASN A 104 -6.43 3.36 -11.01
C ASN A 104 -5.26 3.12 -11.97
N ASN A 105 -5.37 2.07 -12.78
CA ASN A 105 -4.40 1.71 -13.82
C ASN A 105 -3.00 1.42 -13.28
N LEU A 106 -2.93 0.87 -12.08
CA LEU A 106 -1.68 0.43 -11.47
C LEU A 106 -1.52 -1.09 -11.61
N LEU A 107 -0.28 -1.53 -11.85
CA LEU A 107 0.08 -2.93 -12.05
C LEU A 107 1.10 -3.39 -11.02
N LEU A 108 0.89 -4.59 -10.47
CA LEU A 108 1.71 -5.18 -9.42
C LEU A 108 3.00 -5.80 -10.01
N ASN A 109 4.17 -5.32 -9.60
CA ASN A 109 5.47 -5.88 -9.98
C ASN A 109 5.91 -7.04 -9.06
N GLN A 110 6.72 -7.96 -9.58
CA GLN A 110 7.15 -9.22 -8.95
C GLN A 110 7.80 -9.11 -7.54
N ARG A 111 8.30 -7.95 -7.13
CA ARG A 111 8.93 -7.73 -5.82
C ARG A 111 8.03 -7.00 -4.83
N VAL A 112 6.76 -6.93 -5.17
CA VAL A 112 5.71 -6.37 -4.33
C VAL A 112 4.64 -7.44 -4.17
N ALA A 113 4.13 -7.63 -2.96
CA ALA A 113 3.03 -8.53 -2.69
C ALA A 113 1.75 -7.74 -2.41
N LYS A 114 0.62 -8.24 -2.94
CA LYS A 114 -0.71 -7.73 -2.62
C LYS A 114 -1.36 -8.62 -1.57
N PHE A 115 -2.02 -8.00 -0.58
CA PHE A 115 -2.78 -8.69 0.45
C PHE A 115 -4.08 -9.28 -0.12
N VAL A 116 -4.33 -10.54 0.22
CA VAL A 116 -5.59 -11.23 -0.06
C VAL A 116 -6.10 -11.83 1.24
N PRO A 117 -6.84 -11.07 2.06
CA PRO A 117 -7.37 -11.59 3.31
C PRO A 117 -8.39 -12.69 3.05
N HIS A 118 -8.38 -13.77 3.85
CA HIS A 118 -9.37 -14.86 3.76
C HIS A 118 -10.79 -14.36 4.03
N ARG A 119 -10.91 -13.25 4.77
CA ARG A 119 -12.15 -12.48 4.96
C ARG A 119 -11.89 -11.03 4.60
N LYS A 120 -12.60 -10.51 3.61
CA LYS A 120 -12.41 -9.13 3.11
C LYS A 120 -12.56 -8.08 4.22
N GLU A 121 -13.41 -8.34 5.19
CA GLU A 121 -13.65 -7.46 6.33
C GLU A 121 -12.42 -7.27 7.23
N LEU A 122 -11.43 -8.18 7.16
CA LEU A 122 -10.18 -8.05 7.92
C LEU A 122 -9.14 -7.14 7.26
N LEU A 123 -9.36 -6.64 6.05
CA LEU A 123 -8.35 -5.84 5.35
C LEU A 123 -7.92 -4.59 6.14
N PRO A 124 -8.82 -3.78 6.74
CA PRO A 124 -8.40 -2.65 7.59
C PRO A 124 -7.56 -3.09 8.79
N PHE A 125 -7.95 -4.16 9.49
CA PHE A 125 -7.19 -4.73 10.59
C PHE A 125 -5.77 -5.13 10.13
N LEU A 126 -5.66 -5.90 9.05
CA LEU A 126 -4.39 -6.37 8.50
C LEU A 126 -3.49 -5.20 8.06
N TYR A 127 -4.04 -4.17 7.44
CA TYR A 127 -3.28 -2.98 7.06
C TYR A 127 -2.57 -2.34 8.26
N PHE A 128 -3.30 -2.10 9.36
CA PHE A 128 -2.71 -1.47 10.54
C PHE A 128 -1.80 -2.43 11.32
N ILE A 129 -2.12 -3.72 11.39
CA ILE A 129 -1.27 -4.74 12.05
C ILE A 129 0.08 -4.87 11.35
N PHE A 130 0.11 -4.99 10.03
CA PHE A 130 1.37 -5.11 9.29
C PHE A 130 2.26 -3.85 9.37
N ARG A 131 1.67 -2.69 9.65
CA ARG A 131 2.39 -1.43 9.89
C ARG A 131 2.78 -1.24 11.36
N HIS A 132 2.30 -2.09 12.25
CA HIS A 132 2.66 -1.99 13.66
C HIS A 132 4.17 -2.25 13.88
N PRO A 133 4.88 -1.45 14.72
CA PRO A 133 6.33 -1.55 14.91
C PRO A 133 6.80 -2.97 15.28
N SER A 134 6.07 -3.70 16.12
CA SER A 134 6.44 -5.06 16.52
C SER A 134 6.43 -6.04 15.34
N ILE A 135 5.45 -5.94 14.44
CA ILE A 135 5.36 -6.79 13.25
C ILE A 135 6.42 -6.38 12.24
N LYS A 136 6.66 -5.08 12.06
CA LYS A 136 7.73 -4.57 11.21
C LYS A 136 9.10 -5.11 11.65
N THR A 137 9.40 -5.06 12.95
CA THR A 137 10.63 -5.64 13.51
C THR A 137 10.73 -7.15 13.26
N GLN A 138 9.63 -7.88 13.38
CA GLN A 138 9.62 -9.32 13.04
C GLN A 138 9.92 -9.55 11.56
N MET A 139 9.31 -8.79 10.65
CA MET A 139 9.59 -8.88 9.21
C MET A 139 11.05 -8.55 8.89
N GLU A 140 11.61 -7.52 9.50
CA GLU A 140 13.02 -7.13 9.34
C GLU A 140 13.98 -8.22 9.85
N SER A 141 13.64 -8.91 10.95
CA SER A 141 14.47 -9.97 11.53
C SER A 141 14.58 -11.23 10.67
N ILE A 142 13.54 -11.54 9.87
CA ILE A 142 13.54 -12.69 8.94
C ILE A 142 14.04 -12.33 7.55
N ALA A 143 14.21 -11.03 7.25
CA ALA A 143 14.72 -10.59 5.96
C ALA A 143 16.19 -11.00 5.76
N LYS A 144 16.53 -11.48 4.57
CA LYS A 144 17.87 -11.99 4.22
C LYS A 144 18.52 -11.12 3.18
N GLY A 145 19.84 -10.98 3.28
CA GLY A 145 20.68 -10.27 2.32
C GLY A 145 21.60 -9.25 2.99
N THR A 146 22.80 -9.06 2.44
CA THR A 146 23.80 -8.12 2.97
C THR A 146 23.79 -6.77 2.26
N ALA A 147 23.66 -6.75 0.95
CA ALA A 147 23.59 -5.51 0.15
C ALA A 147 22.15 -5.02 -0.04
N GLN A 148 21.21 -5.93 -0.16
CA GLN A 148 19.78 -5.62 -0.30
C GLN A 148 18.95 -6.65 0.44
N LEU A 149 18.19 -6.21 1.43
CA LEU A 149 17.30 -7.09 2.18
C LEU A 149 16.17 -7.62 1.28
N ASN A 150 15.88 -8.90 1.45
CA ASN A 150 14.77 -9.59 0.78
C ASN A 150 13.92 -10.30 1.81
N LEU A 151 12.63 -10.01 1.77
CA LEU A 151 11.60 -10.60 2.61
C LEU A 151 10.88 -11.70 1.83
N SER A 152 10.92 -12.92 2.35
CA SER A 152 10.19 -14.04 1.75
C SER A 152 8.70 -13.92 2.08
N PRO A 153 7.79 -13.94 1.09
CA PRO A 153 6.34 -13.98 1.34
C PRO A 153 5.93 -15.17 2.22
N ILE A 154 6.55 -16.34 2.00
CA ILE A 154 6.23 -17.55 2.77
C ILE A 154 6.70 -17.40 4.22
N GLU A 155 7.92 -16.92 4.46
CA GLU A 155 8.42 -16.70 5.82
C GLU A 155 7.59 -15.62 6.54
N THR A 156 7.14 -14.58 5.82
CA THR A 156 6.24 -13.56 6.38
C THR A 156 4.90 -14.13 6.78
N LEU A 157 4.31 -15.02 5.97
CA LEU A 157 3.05 -15.69 6.29
C LEU A 157 3.16 -16.64 7.49
N ASN A 158 4.36 -17.13 7.80
CA ASN A 158 4.62 -17.97 8.97
C ASN A 158 4.86 -17.17 10.27
N LEU A 159 4.96 -15.84 10.20
CA LEU A 159 5.04 -15.02 11.41
C LEU A 159 3.75 -15.11 12.21
N SER A 160 3.90 -15.17 13.54
CA SER A 160 2.77 -15.23 14.47
C SER A 160 2.28 -13.84 14.83
N VAL A 161 0.97 -13.68 14.87
CA VAL A 161 0.30 -12.44 15.27
C VAL A 161 -0.76 -12.74 16.33
N PRO A 162 -0.93 -11.91 17.37
CA PRO A 162 -2.06 -12.01 18.28
C PRO A 162 -3.38 -11.90 17.52
N PHE A 163 -4.23 -12.94 17.62
CA PHE A 163 -5.46 -12.98 16.84
C PHE A 163 -6.56 -13.77 17.57
N GLU A 164 -7.69 -13.11 17.74
CA GLU A 164 -8.97 -13.71 18.11
C GLU A 164 -10.01 -13.19 17.12
N LYS A 165 -10.64 -14.10 16.40
CA LYS A 165 -11.46 -13.82 15.23
C LYS A 165 -12.56 -12.77 15.46
N THR A 166 -13.31 -12.91 16.55
CA THR A 166 -14.44 -12.00 16.83
C THR A 166 -13.94 -10.60 17.13
N LYS A 167 -12.94 -10.46 18.00
CA LYS A 167 -12.34 -9.18 18.38
C LYS A 167 -11.58 -8.51 17.22
N ALA A 168 -10.91 -9.31 16.37
CA ALA A 168 -10.26 -8.80 15.18
C ALA A 168 -11.27 -8.22 14.18
N LEU A 169 -12.43 -8.88 14.00
CA LEU A 169 -13.51 -8.35 13.16
C LEU A 169 -14.17 -7.10 13.76
N GLU A 170 -14.36 -7.05 15.07
CA GLU A 170 -14.86 -5.86 15.76
C GLU A 170 -13.90 -4.69 15.61
N LEU A 171 -12.61 -4.91 15.86
CA LEU A 171 -11.58 -3.89 15.65
C LEU A 171 -11.54 -3.45 14.18
N SER A 172 -11.62 -4.38 13.24
CA SER A 172 -11.61 -4.05 11.80
C SER A 172 -12.80 -3.16 11.41
N LYS A 173 -13.98 -3.38 11.98
CA LYS A 173 -15.15 -2.50 11.77
C LYS A 173 -14.88 -1.08 12.28
N VAL A 174 -14.24 -0.94 13.44
CA VAL A 174 -13.87 0.37 14.00
C VAL A 174 -12.78 1.05 13.17
N LEU A 175 -11.81 0.29 12.65
CA LEU A 175 -10.73 0.79 11.80
C LEU A 175 -11.18 1.12 10.37
N SER A 176 -12.27 0.51 9.89
CA SER A 176 -12.73 0.67 8.50
C SER A 176 -12.99 2.12 8.11
N PRO A 177 -13.71 2.96 8.86
CA PRO A 177 -13.87 4.37 8.51
C PRO A 177 -12.53 5.12 8.49
N ILE A 178 -11.62 4.86 9.41
CA ILE A 178 -10.27 5.46 9.42
C ILE A 178 -9.52 5.08 8.12
N TYR A 179 -9.57 3.80 7.76
CA TYR A 179 -8.97 3.28 6.54
C TYR A 179 -9.55 3.97 5.28
N GLN A 180 -10.86 4.14 5.20
CA GLN A 180 -11.53 4.82 4.08
C GLN A 180 -11.18 6.32 4.02
N PHE A 181 -11.08 7.00 5.17
CA PHE A 181 -10.64 8.39 5.21
C PHE A 181 -9.19 8.56 4.73
N ILE A 182 -8.29 7.63 5.10
CA ILE A 182 -6.90 7.64 4.59
C ILE A 182 -6.88 7.51 3.07
N ILE A 183 -7.69 6.61 2.47
CA ILE A 183 -7.81 6.46 1.02
C ILE A 183 -8.31 7.76 0.39
N SER A 184 -9.42 8.31 0.89
CA SER A 184 -10.02 9.54 0.37
C SER A 184 -9.05 10.73 0.42
N ASN A 185 -8.36 10.91 1.56
CA ASN A 185 -7.37 11.97 1.71
C ASN A 185 -6.19 11.81 0.74
N ASN A 186 -5.71 10.58 0.55
CA ASN A 186 -4.63 10.32 -0.41
C ASN A 186 -5.08 10.60 -1.85
N GLN A 187 -6.30 10.23 -2.22
CA GLN A 187 -6.88 10.56 -3.53
C GLN A 187 -6.98 12.07 -3.75
N GLN A 188 -7.46 12.81 -2.74
CA GLN A 188 -7.53 14.27 -2.80
C GLN A 188 -6.13 14.90 -2.94
N ASN A 189 -5.14 14.40 -2.19
CA ASN A 189 -3.76 14.87 -2.29
C ASN A 189 -3.16 14.64 -3.68
N ILE A 190 -3.44 13.49 -4.31
CA ILE A 190 -3.00 13.19 -5.67
C ILE A 190 -3.63 14.19 -6.66
N LEU A 191 -4.94 14.42 -6.56
CA LEU A 191 -5.66 15.37 -7.40
C LEU A 191 -5.15 16.80 -7.22
N LEU A 192 -5.00 17.25 -5.99
CA LEU A 192 -4.50 18.61 -5.68
C LEU A 192 -3.05 18.80 -6.18
N SER A 193 -2.21 17.77 -6.06
CA SER A 193 -0.85 17.82 -6.60
C SER A 193 -0.84 17.93 -8.11
N SER A 194 -1.70 17.15 -8.80
CA SER A 194 -1.84 17.23 -10.26
C SER A 194 -2.34 18.60 -10.72
N LEU A 195 -3.33 19.16 -10.04
CA LEU A 195 -3.86 20.51 -10.33
C LEU A 195 -2.80 21.59 -10.10
N ARG A 196 -2.05 21.52 -9.00
CA ARG A 196 -0.94 22.43 -8.74
C ARG A 196 0.09 22.39 -9.87
N ASP A 197 0.51 21.19 -10.27
CA ASP A 197 1.57 20.99 -11.26
C ASP A 197 1.11 21.42 -12.68
N GLU A 198 -0.20 21.38 -12.96
CA GLU A 198 -0.78 21.92 -14.19
C GLU A 198 -0.91 23.45 -14.16
N LEU A 199 -1.38 24.00 -13.04
CA LEU A 199 -1.68 25.44 -12.96
C LEU A 199 -0.45 26.31 -12.72
N LEU A 200 0.52 25.83 -11.93
CA LEU A 200 1.69 26.62 -11.55
C LEU A 200 2.49 27.16 -12.75
N PRO A 201 2.80 26.38 -13.81
CA PRO A 201 3.47 26.91 -14.99
C PRO A 201 2.64 27.97 -15.72
N LYS A 202 1.32 27.80 -15.80
CA LYS A 202 0.42 28.75 -16.49
C LYS A 202 0.30 30.07 -15.72
N LEU A 203 0.32 30.03 -14.39
CA LEU A 203 0.38 31.23 -13.56
C LEU A 203 1.71 31.96 -13.72
N MET A 204 2.82 31.21 -13.70
CA MET A 204 4.17 31.81 -13.85
C MET A 204 4.42 32.39 -15.22
N SER A 205 3.81 31.85 -16.27
CA SER A 205 3.90 32.39 -17.65
C SER A 205 2.95 33.57 -17.93
N GLY A 206 2.02 33.88 -16.99
CA GLY A 206 0.98 34.89 -17.18
C GLY A 206 -0.16 34.45 -18.13
N GLU A 207 -0.23 33.16 -18.48
CA GLU A 207 -1.34 32.60 -19.26
C GLU A 207 -2.66 32.65 -18.51
N ILE A 208 -2.59 32.51 -17.15
CA ILE A 208 -3.74 32.68 -16.24
C ILE A 208 -3.50 33.97 -15.46
N ASP A 209 -4.40 34.94 -15.60
CA ASP A 209 -4.40 36.16 -14.79
C ASP A 209 -5.28 35.94 -13.55
N ILE A 210 -4.75 36.24 -12.39
CA ILE A 210 -5.44 36.14 -11.09
C ILE A 210 -5.72 37.50 -10.45
N SER A 211 -5.47 38.62 -11.15
CA SER A 211 -5.65 39.96 -10.60
C SER A 211 -7.11 40.24 -10.16
N ASP A 212 -8.08 39.56 -10.75
CA ASP A 212 -9.51 39.70 -10.42
C ASP A 212 -10.02 38.73 -9.31
N ILE A 213 -9.17 37.82 -8.82
CA ILE A 213 -9.56 36.88 -7.76
C ILE A 213 -9.50 37.59 -6.42
N LYS A 214 -10.67 37.92 -5.86
CA LYS A 214 -10.77 38.40 -4.47
C LYS A 214 -10.53 37.23 -3.53
N ILE A 215 -9.45 37.27 -2.77
CA ILE A 215 -9.14 36.34 -1.67
C ILE A 215 -9.85 36.81 -0.40
#